data_d1534fb0e2d7cb18222f4ce1a0623cb6
#
_entry.id   d1534fb0e2d7cb18222f4ce1a0623cb6
#
_cell.length_a   1.000
_cell.length_b   1.000
_cell.length_c   1.000
_cell.angle_alpha   90.00
_cell.angle_beta   90.00
_cell.angle_gamma   90.00
#
_symmetry.space_group_name_H-M   'P 1'
#
loop_
_entity.id
_entity.type
_entity.pdbx_description
1 polymer ?
#
loop_
_entity_poly.entity_id
_entity_poly.type
_entity_poly.pdbx_seq_one_letter_code
_entity_poly.pdbx_strand_id
1 'polypeptide(L)'
;PERIADLVEEMSNGQMKITVYGAGEQVPAFGVFDAVSSGSHQMGHSGGYFWKGKVPAAQFFTSVPFGLTADEINAWVNRGGGLELWREIYEPFNIYPIPAGNTGTQMFGWFNKEINSLDDVKGLKMRIPGIGGEVLKEAGGIPVTLPGGELFTALQTGVIDATEWVGPYNDLTFGFHQAAKYYYYPGWHEPGPMLELLINIDAWNSLPKHLQVIIETATKAVNQDTLDEYLARNNQALTELIEVHGVELRKLPDDVIEEFRVISNKILSDLSKEDEVIGKVYDSYIEFKDNVTEYHKISEDSFIEARNK
;
A
#
# COMPACT_ATOMS: atom_id res chain seq x y z
N PRO A 1 -4.60 -12.73 -3.74
CA PRO A 1 -4.83 -13.91 -2.89
C PRO A 1 -4.96 -15.21 -3.70
N GLU A 2 -5.71 -15.21 -4.81
CA GLU A 2 -5.96 -16.40 -5.64
C GLU A 2 -4.67 -17.03 -6.13
N ARG A 3 -3.72 -16.26 -6.66
CA ARG A 3 -2.40 -16.76 -7.10
C ARG A 3 -1.63 -17.45 -5.96
N ILE A 4 -1.74 -16.94 -4.73
CA ILE A 4 -1.13 -17.59 -3.55
C ILE A 4 -1.80 -18.93 -3.31
N ALA A 5 -3.14 -18.97 -3.35
CA ALA A 5 -3.91 -20.19 -3.13
C ALA A 5 -3.57 -21.25 -4.17
N ASP A 6 -3.52 -20.89 -5.45
CA ASP A 6 -3.19 -21.79 -6.56
C ASP A 6 -1.76 -22.35 -6.42
N LEU A 7 -0.78 -21.49 -6.15
CA LEU A 7 0.61 -21.93 -5.95
C LEU A 7 0.75 -22.85 -4.74
N VAL A 8 0.06 -22.56 -3.63
CA VAL A 8 0.11 -23.41 -2.44
C VAL A 8 -0.51 -24.78 -2.73
N GLU A 9 -1.63 -24.84 -3.43
CA GLU A 9 -2.26 -26.11 -3.81
C GLU A 9 -1.35 -26.93 -4.74
N GLU A 10 -0.75 -26.29 -5.77
CA GLU A 10 0.17 -26.95 -6.70
C GLU A 10 1.45 -27.42 -6.01
N MET A 11 2.15 -26.55 -5.30
CA MET A 11 3.43 -26.87 -4.64
C MET A 11 3.27 -27.90 -3.52
N SER A 12 2.11 -27.95 -2.87
CA SER A 12 1.80 -28.95 -1.85
C SER A 12 1.28 -30.28 -2.44
N ASN A 13 1.15 -30.38 -3.77
CA ASN A 13 0.51 -31.50 -4.44
C ASN A 13 -0.89 -31.80 -3.88
N GLY A 14 -1.67 -30.74 -3.66
CA GLY A 14 -3.04 -30.82 -3.14
C GLY A 14 -3.18 -31.12 -1.64
N GLN A 15 -2.07 -31.16 -0.89
CA GLN A 15 -2.13 -31.40 0.57
C GLN A 15 -2.72 -30.19 1.32
N MET A 16 -2.63 -28.99 0.76
CA MET A 16 -3.21 -27.77 1.31
C MET A 16 -4.00 -27.04 0.25
N LYS A 17 -5.21 -26.65 0.62
CA LYS A 17 -6.08 -25.83 -0.21
C LYS A 17 -6.53 -24.59 0.57
N ILE A 18 -6.39 -23.43 -0.05
CA ILE A 18 -6.85 -22.14 0.48
C ILE A 18 -8.09 -21.73 -0.31
N THR A 19 -9.21 -21.55 0.38
CA THR A 19 -10.42 -21.00 -0.23
C THR A 19 -10.41 -19.48 -0.03
N VAL A 20 -10.42 -18.74 -1.14
CA VAL A 20 -10.42 -17.27 -1.12
C VAL A 20 -11.85 -16.77 -1.20
N TYR A 21 -12.16 -15.77 -0.38
CA TYR A 21 -13.43 -15.05 -0.37
C TYR A 21 -13.17 -13.58 -0.62
N GLY A 22 -13.99 -12.96 -1.45
CA GLY A 22 -13.91 -11.53 -1.74
C GLY A 22 -14.29 -10.66 -0.53
N ALA A 23 -13.85 -9.41 -0.56
CA ALA A 23 -14.20 -8.45 0.48
C ALA A 23 -15.72 -8.30 0.61
N GLY A 24 -16.26 -8.47 1.82
CA GLY A 24 -17.69 -8.39 2.11
C GLY A 24 -18.46 -9.72 1.96
N GLU A 25 -17.86 -10.78 1.43
CA GLU A 25 -18.54 -12.08 1.31
C GLU A 25 -18.66 -12.82 2.67
N GLN A 26 -17.62 -12.80 3.47
CA GLN A 26 -17.58 -13.45 4.79
C GLN A 26 -17.47 -12.41 5.92
N VAL A 27 -16.62 -11.40 5.73
CA VAL A 27 -16.42 -10.32 6.70
C VAL A 27 -16.35 -8.98 5.95
N PRO A 28 -16.73 -7.86 6.59
CA PRO A 28 -16.49 -6.54 6.02
C PRO A 28 -15.01 -6.34 5.69
N ALA A 29 -14.68 -5.55 4.65
CA ALA A 29 -13.31 -5.34 4.19
C ALA A 29 -12.34 -4.94 5.32
N PHE A 30 -12.76 -4.07 6.23
CA PHE A 30 -11.95 -3.64 7.38
C PHE A 30 -12.08 -4.54 8.62
N GLY A 31 -12.83 -5.63 8.55
CA GLY A 31 -12.95 -6.63 9.61
C GLY A 31 -11.96 -7.78 9.52
N VAL A 32 -11.13 -7.81 8.48
CA VAL A 32 -10.22 -8.93 8.18
C VAL A 32 -9.22 -9.17 9.32
N PHE A 33 -8.63 -8.11 9.86
CA PHE A 33 -7.69 -8.21 10.98
C PHE A 33 -8.30 -8.92 12.19
N ASP A 34 -9.51 -8.51 12.60
CA ASP A 34 -10.19 -9.11 13.76
C ASP A 34 -10.61 -10.56 13.50
N ALA A 35 -11.04 -10.84 12.28
CA ALA A 35 -11.42 -12.19 11.87
C ALA A 35 -10.24 -13.17 11.95
N VAL A 36 -9.05 -12.73 11.54
CA VAL A 36 -7.82 -13.53 11.62
C VAL A 36 -7.32 -13.60 13.06
N SER A 37 -7.28 -12.47 13.78
CA SER A 37 -6.86 -12.39 15.18
C SER A 37 -7.66 -13.35 16.07
N SER A 38 -8.98 -13.40 15.91
CA SER A 38 -9.86 -14.28 16.67
C SER A 38 -9.82 -15.75 16.25
N GLY A 39 -9.18 -16.07 15.12
CA GLY A 39 -9.17 -17.41 14.54
C GLY A 39 -10.47 -17.82 13.84
N SER A 40 -11.43 -16.91 13.66
CA SER A 40 -12.64 -17.20 12.88
C SER A 40 -12.32 -17.44 11.39
N HIS A 41 -11.24 -16.84 10.91
CA HIS A 41 -10.60 -17.14 9.63
C HIS A 41 -9.12 -17.42 9.84
N GLN A 42 -8.58 -18.39 9.11
CA GLN A 42 -7.18 -18.77 9.25
C GLN A 42 -6.23 -17.75 8.63
N MET A 43 -6.66 -17.09 7.54
CA MET A 43 -5.86 -16.14 6.76
C MET A 43 -6.70 -14.95 6.31
N GLY A 44 -6.02 -13.82 6.07
CA GLY A 44 -6.59 -12.63 5.45
C GLY A 44 -5.53 -11.91 4.61
N HIS A 45 -5.95 -11.13 3.62
CA HIS A 45 -5.06 -10.34 2.78
C HIS A 45 -5.51 -8.89 2.75
N SER A 46 -4.61 -7.96 3.05
CA SER A 46 -4.93 -6.53 3.14
C SER A 46 -3.67 -5.65 3.18
N GLY A 47 -3.79 -4.43 3.72
CA GLY A 47 -2.70 -3.50 4.01
C GLY A 47 -2.71 -3.05 5.46
N GLY A 48 -1.53 -3.01 6.10
CA GLY A 48 -1.37 -2.73 7.53
C GLY A 48 -1.89 -1.38 7.98
N TYR A 49 -1.96 -0.39 7.10
CA TYR A 49 -2.47 0.95 7.44
C TYR A 49 -3.96 0.97 7.83
N PHE A 50 -4.74 -0.05 7.44
CA PHE A 50 -6.14 -0.15 7.85
C PHE A 50 -6.31 -0.47 9.34
N TRP A 51 -5.28 -0.99 9.97
CA TRP A 51 -5.24 -1.34 11.40
C TRP A 51 -4.60 -0.26 12.28
N LYS A 52 -4.28 0.91 11.76
CA LYS A 52 -3.57 1.98 12.49
C LYS A 52 -4.21 2.34 13.83
N GLY A 53 -5.53 2.19 13.96
CA GLY A 53 -6.25 2.40 15.21
C GLY A 53 -5.99 1.34 16.29
N LYS A 54 -5.42 0.19 15.92
CA LYS A 54 -5.08 -0.92 16.83
C LYS A 54 -3.58 -1.14 16.94
N VAL A 55 -2.90 -1.05 15.80
CA VAL A 55 -1.46 -1.26 15.65
C VAL A 55 -0.89 -0.08 14.86
N PRO A 56 -0.64 1.08 15.49
CA PRO A 56 -0.19 2.28 14.77
C PRO A 56 1.08 2.07 13.94
N ALA A 57 2.01 1.24 14.41
CA ALA A 57 3.25 0.90 13.71
C ALA A 57 3.04 0.06 12.44
N ALA A 58 1.87 -0.59 12.26
CA ALA A 58 1.59 -1.41 11.08
C ALA A 58 1.67 -0.63 9.75
N GLN A 59 1.42 0.67 9.80
CA GLN A 59 1.48 1.56 8.63
C GLN A 59 2.86 1.55 7.95
N PHE A 60 3.95 1.44 8.73
CA PHE A 60 5.32 1.42 8.20
C PHE A 60 5.59 0.23 7.28
N PHE A 61 4.88 -0.87 7.45
CA PHE A 61 5.03 -2.08 6.64
C PHE A 61 4.17 -2.07 5.38
N THR A 62 3.26 -1.11 5.25
CA THR A 62 2.51 -0.92 4.00
C THR A 62 3.11 0.22 3.21
N SER A 63 2.98 1.46 3.67
CA SER A 63 3.54 2.60 2.97
C SER A 63 3.75 3.80 3.89
N VAL A 64 4.84 4.51 3.64
CA VAL A 64 5.18 5.77 4.30
C VAL A 64 5.30 6.86 3.21
N PRO A 65 4.63 8.00 3.36
CA PRO A 65 4.76 9.10 2.43
C PRO A 65 6.21 9.53 2.24
N PHE A 66 6.66 9.69 0.98
CA PHE A 66 8.06 9.96 0.62
C PHE A 66 9.07 8.94 1.16
N GLY A 67 8.60 7.72 1.42
CA GLY A 67 9.36 6.64 2.01
C GLY A 67 10.03 5.73 0.98
N LEU A 68 10.18 4.46 1.37
CA LEU A 68 10.83 3.42 0.57
C LEU A 68 10.03 3.08 -0.67
N THR A 69 10.71 2.95 -1.81
CA THR A 69 10.16 2.38 -3.04
C THR A 69 9.90 0.87 -2.90
N ALA A 70 9.30 0.25 -3.91
CA ALA A 70 8.95 -1.17 -3.86
C ALA A 70 10.15 -2.09 -3.56
N ASP A 71 11.27 -1.88 -4.23
CA ASP A 71 12.47 -2.70 -4.02
C ASP A 71 13.12 -2.43 -2.67
N GLU A 72 13.10 -1.16 -2.23
CA GLU A 72 13.64 -0.75 -0.96
C GLU A 72 12.85 -1.32 0.23
N ILE A 73 11.50 -1.25 0.20
CA ILE A 73 10.68 -1.85 1.27
C ILE A 73 10.79 -3.37 1.28
N ASN A 74 10.86 -4.01 0.10
CA ASN A 74 11.12 -5.43 -0.02
C ASN A 74 12.48 -5.81 0.62
N ALA A 75 13.51 -4.99 0.40
CA ALA A 75 14.83 -5.21 0.97
C ALA A 75 14.83 -5.00 2.49
N TRP A 76 14.21 -3.91 2.98
CA TRP A 76 14.07 -3.65 4.41
C TRP A 76 13.34 -4.79 5.12
N VAL A 77 12.18 -5.18 4.62
CA VAL A 77 11.38 -6.24 5.24
C VAL A 77 12.10 -7.58 5.20
N ASN A 78 12.66 -7.97 4.05
CA ASN A 78 13.23 -9.30 3.90
C ASN A 78 14.67 -9.44 4.43
N ARG A 79 15.45 -8.33 4.58
CA ARG A 79 16.87 -8.35 4.91
C ARG A 79 17.33 -7.27 5.88
N GLY A 80 16.54 -6.21 6.05
CA GLY A 80 16.84 -5.07 6.91
C GLY A 80 16.26 -5.15 8.33
N GLY A 81 15.70 -6.31 8.73
CA GLY A 81 15.11 -6.49 10.06
C GLY A 81 13.62 -6.12 10.15
N GLY A 82 13.01 -5.62 9.06
CA GLY A 82 11.61 -5.21 9.07
C GLY A 82 10.64 -6.35 9.37
N LEU A 83 10.89 -7.57 8.86
CA LEU A 83 9.98 -8.70 9.07
C LEU A 83 9.91 -9.14 10.53
N GLU A 84 11.02 -9.12 11.24
CA GLU A 84 11.08 -9.44 12.65
C GLU A 84 10.28 -8.42 13.48
N LEU A 85 10.44 -7.13 13.18
CA LEU A 85 9.67 -6.06 13.80
C LEU A 85 8.17 -6.17 13.49
N TRP A 86 7.83 -6.51 12.24
CA TRP A 86 6.44 -6.70 11.86
C TRP A 86 5.78 -7.83 12.63
N ARG A 87 6.47 -8.94 12.79
CA ARG A 87 6.01 -10.08 13.59
C ARG A 87 5.87 -9.71 15.06
N GLU A 88 6.83 -8.97 15.62
CA GLU A 88 6.80 -8.50 17.01
C GLU A 88 5.55 -7.65 17.30
N ILE A 89 5.18 -6.71 16.42
CA ILE A 89 4.01 -5.84 16.65
C ILE A 89 2.67 -6.56 16.42
N TYR A 90 2.65 -7.68 15.70
CA TYR A 90 1.41 -8.45 15.43
C TYR A 90 1.22 -9.65 16.34
N GLU A 91 2.28 -10.13 17.01
CA GLU A 91 2.21 -11.26 17.96
C GLU A 91 1.14 -11.07 19.05
N PRO A 92 0.99 -9.87 19.69
CA PRO A 92 -0.04 -9.67 20.71
C PRO A 92 -1.48 -9.84 20.20
N PHE A 93 -1.66 -9.78 18.89
CA PHE A 93 -2.96 -9.94 18.21
C PHE A 93 -3.13 -11.36 17.64
N ASN A 94 -2.27 -12.30 17.99
CA ASN A 94 -2.28 -13.67 17.47
C ASN A 94 -2.19 -13.75 15.95
N ILE A 95 -1.43 -12.85 15.31
CA ILE A 95 -1.25 -12.75 13.86
C ILE A 95 0.22 -12.93 13.47
N TYR A 96 0.45 -13.76 12.45
CA TYR A 96 1.73 -13.96 11.77
C TYR A 96 1.66 -13.30 10.38
N PRO A 97 2.32 -12.15 10.17
CA PRO A 97 2.31 -11.45 8.89
C PRO A 97 3.38 -11.99 7.95
N ILE A 98 3.06 -11.97 6.66
CA ILE A 98 4.00 -12.27 5.57
C ILE A 98 3.76 -11.26 4.44
N PRO A 99 4.82 -10.71 3.78
CA PRO A 99 4.68 -9.91 2.55
C PRO A 99 3.98 -10.71 1.45
N ALA A 100 2.97 -10.13 0.80
CA ALA A 100 2.11 -10.88 -0.12
C ALA A 100 1.58 -10.05 -1.30
N GLY A 101 2.32 -9.08 -1.72
CA GLY A 101 2.06 -8.23 -2.88
C GLY A 101 2.70 -6.86 -2.74
N ASN A 102 3.09 -6.26 -3.87
CA ASN A 102 3.58 -4.89 -3.93
C ASN A 102 3.05 -4.24 -5.22
N THR A 103 2.56 -3.01 -5.12
CA THR A 103 1.95 -2.33 -6.27
C THR A 103 2.94 -1.48 -7.07
N GLY A 104 4.16 -1.29 -6.57
CA GLY A 104 5.06 -0.28 -7.07
C GLY A 104 4.62 1.13 -6.68
N THR A 105 5.28 2.15 -7.21
CA THR A 105 4.91 3.54 -6.95
C THR A 105 3.54 3.84 -7.56
N GLN A 106 2.64 4.33 -6.72
CA GLN A 106 1.26 4.62 -7.12
C GLN A 106 1.11 5.99 -7.81
N MET A 107 -0.08 6.23 -8.33
CA MET A 107 -0.54 7.56 -8.71
C MET A 107 -1.17 8.27 -7.50
N PHE A 108 -1.17 9.61 -7.50
CA PHE A 108 -1.84 10.34 -6.41
C PHE A 108 -3.36 10.18 -6.47
N GLY A 109 -3.91 9.97 -7.66
CA GLY A 109 -5.28 9.51 -7.82
C GLY A 109 -6.16 10.38 -8.70
N TRP A 110 -7.46 10.19 -8.54
CA TRP A 110 -8.55 10.72 -9.37
C TRP A 110 -9.25 11.88 -8.70
N PHE A 111 -9.46 12.96 -9.43
CA PHE A 111 -9.98 14.21 -8.90
C PHE A 111 -11.10 14.76 -9.78
N ASN A 112 -12.19 15.22 -9.14
CA ASN A 112 -13.27 15.98 -9.79
C ASN A 112 -12.96 17.48 -9.89
N LYS A 113 -11.93 17.93 -9.19
CA LYS A 113 -11.45 19.33 -9.14
C LYS A 113 -9.98 19.41 -9.50
N GLU A 114 -9.57 20.52 -10.08
CA GLU A 114 -8.14 20.78 -10.29
C GLU A 114 -7.45 21.20 -8.98
N ILE A 115 -6.20 20.78 -8.85
CA ILE A 115 -5.30 21.18 -7.77
C ILE A 115 -4.17 22.00 -8.40
N ASN A 116 -4.24 23.31 -8.24
CA ASN A 116 -3.26 24.26 -8.76
C ASN A 116 -2.41 24.89 -7.64
N SER A 117 -2.83 24.75 -6.39
CA SER A 117 -2.18 25.28 -5.21
C SER A 117 -2.63 24.58 -3.93
N LEU A 118 -1.99 24.86 -2.80
CA LEU A 118 -2.41 24.40 -1.47
C LEU A 118 -3.83 24.86 -1.08
N ASP A 119 -4.28 25.99 -1.62
CA ASP A 119 -5.64 26.47 -1.35
C ASP A 119 -6.71 25.53 -1.90
N ASP A 120 -6.42 24.80 -2.99
CA ASP A 120 -7.34 23.82 -3.58
C ASP A 120 -7.41 22.53 -2.77
N VAL A 121 -6.44 22.28 -1.89
CA VAL A 121 -6.45 21.15 -0.95
C VAL A 121 -7.38 21.42 0.24
N LYS A 122 -7.60 22.69 0.59
CA LYS A 122 -8.46 23.03 1.74
C LYS A 122 -9.91 22.60 1.52
N GLY A 123 -10.40 21.77 2.42
CA GLY A 123 -11.76 21.24 2.36
C GLY A 123 -11.95 20.13 1.29
N LEU A 124 -10.91 19.71 0.59
CA LEU A 124 -10.97 18.60 -0.36
C LEU A 124 -11.33 17.30 0.37
N LYS A 125 -12.47 16.71 0.04
CA LYS A 125 -12.87 15.40 0.56
C LYS A 125 -12.22 14.31 -0.29
N MET A 126 -11.19 13.69 0.23
CA MET A 126 -10.45 12.66 -0.51
C MET A 126 -10.41 11.35 0.27
N ARG A 127 -10.73 10.24 -0.42
CA ARG A 127 -10.42 8.93 0.12
C ARG A 127 -8.91 8.71 0.00
N ILE A 128 -8.26 8.60 1.16
CA ILE A 128 -6.84 8.34 1.28
C ILE A 128 -6.56 7.73 2.67
N PRO A 129 -6.04 6.49 2.75
CA PRO A 129 -5.79 5.81 4.03
C PRO A 129 -4.44 6.21 4.64
N GLY A 130 -4.17 5.66 5.81
CA GLY A 130 -2.87 5.67 6.45
C GLY A 130 -2.34 7.06 6.80
N ILE A 131 -1.03 7.18 6.76
CA ILE A 131 -0.30 8.44 7.06
C ILE A 131 -0.60 9.50 5.99
N GLY A 132 -0.80 9.09 4.72
CA GLY A 132 -1.18 10.00 3.64
C GLY A 132 -2.47 10.78 3.97
N GLY A 133 -3.45 10.12 4.60
CA GLY A 133 -4.67 10.78 5.07
C GLY A 133 -4.40 11.81 6.17
N GLU A 134 -3.46 11.56 7.06
CA GLU A 134 -3.06 12.51 8.10
C GLU A 134 -2.35 13.73 7.52
N VAL A 135 -1.49 13.52 6.52
CA VAL A 135 -0.84 14.61 5.77
C VAL A 135 -1.89 15.48 5.09
N LEU A 136 -2.85 14.88 4.38
CA LEU A 136 -3.93 15.61 3.73
C LEU A 136 -4.73 16.44 4.74
N LYS A 137 -5.01 15.88 5.92
CA LYS A 137 -5.74 16.57 7.00
C LYS A 137 -4.99 17.78 7.52
N GLU A 138 -3.70 17.65 7.81
CA GLU A 138 -2.86 18.76 8.27
C GLU A 138 -2.72 19.86 7.20
N ALA A 139 -2.77 19.49 5.92
CA ALA A 139 -2.80 20.44 4.80
C ALA A 139 -4.19 21.11 4.61
N GLY A 140 -5.19 20.75 5.44
CA GLY A 140 -6.53 21.35 5.42
C GLY A 140 -7.57 20.56 4.63
N GLY A 141 -7.24 19.40 4.09
CA GLY A 141 -8.17 18.48 3.43
C GLY A 141 -9.00 17.67 4.43
N ILE A 142 -9.92 16.89 3.90
CA ILE A 142 -10.84 16.02 4.67
C ILE A 142 -10.63 14.57 4.22
N PRO A 143 -9.73 13.81 4.85
CA PRO A 143 -9.52 12.42 4.51
C PRO A 143 -10.72 11.57 4.89
N VAL A 144 -11.06 10.62 4.02
CA VAL A 144 -12.14 9.65 4.22
C VAL A 144 -11.56 8.26 4.00
N THR A 145 -11.99 7.29 4.80
CA THR A 145 -11.62 5.88 4.63
C THR A 145 -12.85 5.11 4.16
N LEU A 146 -12.78 4.60 2.93
CA LEU A 146 -13.83 3.79 2.30
C LEU A 146 -13.20 2.53 1.68
N PRO A 147 -13.90 1.38 1.70
CA PRO A 147 -13.45 0.18 1.01
C PRO A 147 -13.52 0.37 -0.52
N GLY A 148 -12.64 -0.36 -1.24
CA GLY A 148 -12.48 -0.22 -2.69
C GLY A 148 -13.79 -0.30 -3.50
N GLY A 149 -14.67 -1.23 -3.13
CA GLY A 149 -15.96 -1.42 -3.82
C GLY A 149 -16.94 -0.24 -3.75
N GLU A 150 -16.71 0.73 -2.85
CA GLU A 150 -17.56 1.90 -2.70
C GLU A 150 -17.02 3.15 -3.42
N LEU A 151 -15.76 3.14 -3.86
CA LEU A 151 -15.05 4.32 -4.34
C LEU A 151 -15.65 4.91 -5.61
N PHE A 152 -15.96 4.06 -6.59
CA PHE A 152 -16.55 4.53 -7.86
C PHE A 152 -17.83 5.31 -7.60
N THR A 153 -18.76 4.75 -6.83
CA THR A 153 -20.04 5.40 -6.51
C THR A 153 -19.84 6.66 -5.69
N ALA A 154 -18.96 6.65 -4.69
CA ALA A 154 -18.68 7.81 -3.86
C ALA A 154 -18.09 8.98 -4.67
N LEU A 155 -17.19 8.69 -5.61
CA LEU A 155 -16.58 9.66 -6.51
C LEU A 155 -17.60 10.20 -7.53
N GLN A 156 -18.38 9.30 -8.15
CA GLN A 156 -19.40 9.66 -9.14
C GLN A 156 -20.52 10.53 -8.56
N THR A 157 -20.94 10.25 -7.32
CA THR A 157 -22.03 11.01 -6.66
C THR A 157 -21.55 12.27 -5.94
N GLY A 158 -20.23 12.52 -5.89
CA GLY A 158 -19.68 13.69 -5.21
C GLY A 158 -19.69 13.57 -3.67
N VAL A 159 -19.86 12.37 -3.11
CA VAL A 159 -19.66 12.11 -1.68
C VAL A 159 -18.20 12.39 -1.30
N ILE A 160 -17.28 12.06 -2.21
CA ILE A 160 -15.87 12.45 -2.18
C ILE A 160 -15.52 13.24 -3.43
N ASP A 161 -14.59 14.20 -3.31
CA ASP A 161 -14.07 15.00 -4.43
C ASP A 161 -12.93 14.30 -5.17
N ALA A 162 -12.23 13.40 -4.45
CA ALA A 162 -11.06 12.68 -4.97
C ALA A 162 -10.88 11.32 -4.29
N THR A 163 -10.16 10.43 -4.96
CA THR A 163 -9.70 9.15 -4.41
C THR A 163 -8.34 8.78 -4.97
N GLU A 164 -7.44 8.30 -4.13
CA GLU A 164 -6.34 7.46 -4.61
C GLU A 164 -6.80 6.00 -4.69
N TRP A 165 -6.04 5.15 -5.41
CA TRP A 165 -6.26 3.71 -5.41
C TRP A 165 -4.95 2.96 -5.60
N VAL A 166 -4.49 2.76 -6.85
CA VAL A 166 -3.20 2.11 -7.13
C VAL A 166 -2.47 2.82 -8.27
N GLY A 167 -2.87 2.55 -9.50
CA GLY A 167 -2.21 3.04 -10.70
C GLY A 167 -3.01 2.67 -11.94
N PRO A 168 -2.54 3.09 -13.14
CA PRO A 168 -3.35 3.06 -14.36
C PRO A 168 -4.00 1.72 -14.66
N TYR A 169 -3.27 0.62 -14.51
CA TYR A 169 -3.76 -0.72 -14.83
C TYR A 169 -4.92 -1.16 -13.93
N ASN A 170 -4.78 -0.96 -12.63
CA ASN A 170 -5.83 -1.32 -11.67
C ASN A 170 -7.00 -0.33 -11.75
N ASP A 171 -6.70 0.97 -11.82
CA ASP A 171 -7.69 2.06 -11.81
C ASP A 171 -8.58 2.05 -13.05
N LEU A 172 -8.05 1.65 -14.21
CA LEU A 172 -8.82 1.43 -15.43
C LEU A 172 -9.91 0.36 -15.23
N THR A 173 -9.54 -0.75 -14.54
CA THR A 173 -10.48 -1.82 -14.23
C THR A 173 -11.60 -1.37 -13.28
N PHE A 174 -11.31 -0.45 -12.36
CA PHE A 174 -12.30 0.15 -11.45
C PHE A 174 -13.18 1.19 -12.14
N GLY A 175 -12.79 1.65 -13.33
CA GLY A 175 -13.59 2.58 -14.13
C GLY A 175 -13.60 4.03 -13.63
N PHE A 176 -12.63 4.42 -12.78
CA PHE A 176 -12.58 5.76 -12.17
C PHE A 176 -12.59 6.90 -13.20
N HIS A 177 -12.05 6.67 -14.40
CA HIS A 177 -12.11 7.60 -15.53
C HIS A 177 -13.54 8.01 -15.95
N GLN A 178 -14.55 7.21 -15.59
CA GLN A 178 -15.96 7.55 -15.84
C GLN A 178 -16.56 8.44 -14.75
N ALA A 179 -15.89 8.54 -13.59
CA ALA A 179 -16.36 9.30 -12.44
C ALA A 179 -15.54 10.57 -12.18
N ALA A 180 -14.29 10.62 -12.64
CA ALA A 180 -13.41 11.77 -12.47
C ALA A 180 -12.57 12.03 -13.71
N LYS A 181 -12.23 13.30 -13.95
CA LYS A 181 -11.56 13.77 -15.17
C LYS A 181 -10.05 13.86 -15.02
N TYR A 182 -9.58 14.28 -13.85
CA TYR A 182 -8.18 14.59 -13.63
C TYR A 182 -7.50 13.43 -12.91
N TYR A 183 -6.33 13.02 -13.43
CA TYR A 183 -5.50 11.96 -12.86
C TYR A 183 -4.14 12.53 -12.48
N TYR A 184 -3.85 12.58 -11.19
CA TYR A 184 -2.68 13.26 -10.65
C TYR A 184 -1.52 12.33 -10.33
N TYR A 185 -0.30 12.84 -10.52
CA TYR A 185 0.98 12.24 -10.12
C TYR A 185 1.93 13.29 -9.50
N PRO A 186 3.00 12.89 -8.79
CA PRO A 186 3.34 11.54 -8.35
C PRO A 186 2.52 11.07 -7.16
N GLY A 187 2.48 9.74 -6.94
CA GLY A 187 1.89 9.12 -5.75
C GLY A 187 2.80 9.22 -4.53
N TRP A 188 3.02 10.42 -4.05
CA TRP A 188 3.91 10.76 -2.95
C TRP A 188 3.60 10.00 -1.65
N HIS A 189 2.35 9.59 -1.47
CA HIS A 189 1.83 8.93 -0.27
C HIS A 189 2.11 7.42 -0.25
N GLU A 190 2.24 6.78 -1.42
CA GLU A 190 2.46 5.35 -1.57
C GLU A 190 3.54 5.03 -2.63
N PRO A 191 4.83 5.21 -2.27
CA PRO A 191 5.94 4.99 -3.20
C PRO A 191 6.25 3.51 -3.47
N GLY A 192 5.79 2.59 -2.59
CA GLY A 192 6.00 1.16 -2.76
C GLY A 192 5.16 0.33 -1.80
N PRO A 193 3.81 0.46 -1.82
CA PRO A 193 2.98 -0.19 -0.82
C PRO A 193 3.09 -1.71 -0.89
N MET A 194 3.43 -2.29 0.27
CA MET A 194 3.47 -3.72 0.47
C MET A 194 2.16 -4.21 1.08
N LEU A 195 1.59 -5.23 0.47
CA LEU A 195 0.41 -5.91 0.98
C LEU A 195 0.80 -7.10 1.85
N GLU A 196 -0.08 -7.46 2.77
CA GLU A 196 0.17 -8.48 3.76
C GLU A 196 -0.77 -9.69 3.62
N LEU A 197 -0.22 -10.89 3.82
CA LEU A 197 -0.97 -12.05 4.21
C LEU A 197 -0.92 -12.16 5.74
N LEU A 198 -2.06 -11.99 6.38
CA LEU A 198 -2.27 -12.23 7.80
C LEU A 198 -2.57 -13.70 8.01
N ILE A 199 -1.90 -14.35 8.94
CA ILE A 199 -2.18 -15.75 9.31
C ILE A 199 -2.40 -15.81 10.82
N ASN A 200 -3.49 -16.44 11.26
CA ASN A 200 -3.67 -16.72 12.68
C ASN A 200 -2.52 -17.59 13.19
N ILE A 201 -1.88 -17.23 14.31
CA ILE A 201 -0.67 -17.92 14.83
C ILE A 201 -0.97 -19.37 15.18
N ASP A 202 -2.14 -19.68 15.74
CA ASP A 202 -2.49 -21.07 16.07
C ASP A 202 -2.66 -21.90 14.81
N ALA A 203 -3.31 -21.34 13.79
CA ALA A 203 -3.41 -21.96 12.47
C ALA A 203 -2.04 -22.16 11.83
N TRP A 204 -1.16 -21.16 11.88
CA TRP A 204 0.22 -21.26 11.38
C TRP A 204 1.00 -22.38 12.08
N ASN A 205 0.97 -22.41 13.41
CA ASN A 205 1.69 -23.38 14.20
C ASN A 205 1.16 -24.81 14.06
N SER A 206 -0.10 -24.96 13.65
CA SER A 206 -0.70 -26.29 13.36
C SER A 206 -0.18 -26.90 12.04
N LEU A 207 0.41 -26.10 11.16
CA LEU A 207 0.90 -26.55 9.87
C LEU A 207 2.24 -27.29 10.00
N PRO A 208 2.43 -28.42 9.31
CA PRO A 208 3.74 -29.04 9.16
C PRO A 208 4.73 -28.07 8.52
N LYS A 209 6.00 -28.15 8.91
CA LYS A 209 7.04 -27.20 8.45
C LYS A 209 7.13 -27.06 6.92
N HIS A 210 6.94 -28.13 6.18
CA HIS A 210 6.99 -28.07 4.70
C HIS A 210 5.86 -27.22 4.12
N LEU A 211 4.63 -27.23 4.70
CA LEU A 211 3.53 -26.36 4.26
C LEU A 211 3.78 -24.90 4.64
N GLN A 212 4.37 -24.62 5.79
CA GLN A 212 4.82 -23.26 6.14
C GLN A 212 5.82 -22.71 5.12
N VAL A 213 6.81 -23.52 4.74
CA VAL A 213 7.82 -23.14 3.70
C VAL A 213 7.17 -22.93 2.35
N ILE A 214 6.17 -23.72 1.98
CA ILE A 214 5.40 -23.54 0.73
C ILE A 214 4.68 -22.19 0.74
N ILE A 215 3.97 -21.84 1.82
CA ILE A 215 3.28 -20.54 1.94
C ILE A 215 4.28 -19.39 1.83
N GLU A 216 5.38 -19.42 2.60
CA GLU A 216 6.42 -18.38 2.54
C GLU A 216 7.04 -18.26 1.14
N THR A 217 7.17 -19.35 0.40
CA THR A 217 7.70 -19.33 -0.97
C THR A 217 6.67 -18.78 -1.95
N ALA A 218 5.42 -19.23 -1.87
CA ALA A 218 4.34 -18.76 -2.72
C ALA A 218 4.09 -17.26 -2.56
N THR A 219 4.07 -16.77 -1.31
CA THR A 219 3.89 -15.33 -1.05
C THR A 219 5.03 -14.48 -1.59
N LYS A 220 6.29 -14.92 -1.47
CA LYS A 220 7.44 -14.22 -2.07
C LYS A 220 7.36 -14.19 -3.59
N ALA A 221 6.97 -15.30 -4.21
CA ALA A 221 6.79 -15.36 -5.67
C ALA A 221 5.68 -14.40 -6.11
N VAL A 222 4.53 -14.41 -5.44
CA VAL A 222 3.40 -13.53 -5.78
C VAL A 222 3.71 -12.06 -5.49
N ASN A 223 4.46 -11.76 -4.43
CA ASN A 223 4.88 -10.39 -4.14
C ASN A 223 5.68 -9.79 -5.31
N GLN A 224 6.63 -10.54 -5.86
CA GLN A 224 7.41 -10.12 -7.03
C GLN A 224 6.55 -10.09 -8.31
N ASP A 225 5.79 -11.15 -8.56
CA ASP A 225 4.93 -11.25 -9.75
C ASP A 225 3.89 -10.13 -9.84
N THR A 226 3.34 -9.70 -8.70
CA THR A 226 2.43 -8.56 -8.64
C THR A 226 3.12 -7.26 -9.04
N LEU A 227 4.32 -7.00 -8.52
CA LEU A 227 5.11 -5.82 -8.90
C LEU A 227 5.44 -5.83 -10.40
N ASP A 228 5.88 -6.96 -10.92
CA ASP A 228 6.22 -7.12 -12.34
C ASP A 228 5.00 -6.88 -13.24
N GLU A 229 3.82 -7.37 -12.84
CA GLU A 229 2.58 -7.13 -13.58
C GLU A 229 2.21 -5.65 -13.65
N TYR A 230 2.26 -4.94 -12.52
CA TYR A 230 1.99 -3.50 -12.50
C TYR A 230 3.00 -2.73 -13.36
N LEU A 231 4.28 -3.00 -13.23
CA LEU A 231 5.31 -2.36 -14.04
C LEU A 231 5.10 -2.61 -15.55
N ALA A 232 4.75 -3.83 -15.93
CA ALA A 232 4.55 -4.20 -17.32
C ALA A 232 3.28 -3.57 -17.93
N ARG A 233 2.21 -3.40 -17.14
CA ARG A 233 0.89 -3.03 -17.66
C ARG A 233 0.49 -1.58 -17.44
N ASN A 234 1.08 -0.89 -16.47
CA ASN A 234 0.67 0.49 -16.13
C ASN A 234 0.82 1.45 -17.31
N ASN A 235 1.91 1.36 -18.10
CA ASN A 235 2.10 2.29 -19.20
C ASN A 235 1.07 2.11 -20.31
N GLN A 236 0.72 0.86 -20.65
CA GLN A 236 -0.32 0.59 -21.64
C GLN A 236 -1.68 1.09 -21.16
N ALA A 237 -2.04 0.83 -19.92
CA ALA A 237 -3.29 1.30 -19.32
C ALA A 237 -3.35 2.84 -19.24
N LEU A 238 -2.23 3.50 -18.93
CA LEU A 238 -2.16 4.97 -18.93
C LEU A 238 -2.40 5.54 -20.34
N THR A 239 -1.81 4.94 -21.37
CA THR A 239 -2.04 5.34 -22.76
C THR A 239 -3.53 5.20 -23.12
N GLU A 240 -4.17 4.09 -22.75
CA GLU A 240 -5.60 3.88 -22.98
C GLU A 240 -6.45 4.92 -22.23
N LEU A 241 -6.16 5.20 -20.97
CA LEU A 241 -6.85 6.23 -20.19
C LEU A 241 -6.78 7.61 -20.86
N ILE A 242 -5.64 7.99 -21.41
CA ILE A 242 -5.43 9.29 -22.04
C ILE A 242 -6.04 9.32 -23.45
N GLU A 243 -5.69 8.37 -24.30
CA GLU A 243 -6.01 8.42 -25.75
C GLU A 243 -7.42 7.96 -26.05
N VAL A 244 -7.96 7.00 -25.31
CA VAL A 244 -9.28 6.45 -25.55
C VAL A 244 -10.35 7.09 -24.67
N HIS A 245 -10.02 7.29 -23.38
CA HIS A 245 -10.98 7.79 -22.40
C HIS A 245 -10.88 9.30 -22.14
N GLY A 246 -9.86 9.99 -22.70
CA GLY A 246 -9.72 11.44 -22.60
C GLY A 246 -9.37 11.94 -21.19
N VAL A 247 -8.73 11.11 -20.38
CA VAL A 247 -8.29 11.46 -19.02
C VAL A 247 -7.23 12.55 -19.10
N GLU A 248 -7.37 13.56 -18.26
CA GLU A 248 -6.40 14.64 -18.16
C GLU A 248 -5.35 14.32 -17.09
N LEU A 249 -4.18 13.86 -17.55
CA LEU A 249 -3.03 13.62 -16.68
C LEU A 249 -2.46 14.96 -16.19
N ARG A 250 -2.27 15.08 -14.89
CA ARG A 250 -1.79 16.31 -14.21
C ARG A 250 -0.66 15.99 -13.25
N LYS A 251 0.38 16.82 -13.30
CA LYS A 251 1.39 16.83 -12.23
C LYS A 251 0.90 17.70 -11.08
N LEU A 252 1.08 17.25 -9.84
CA LEU A 252 0.88 18.11 -8.67
C LEU A 252 1.87 19.29 -8.73
N PRO A 253 1.47 20.49 -8.32
CA PRO A 253 2.39 21.62 -8.17
C PRO A 253 3.53 21.30 -7.20
N ASP A 254 4.73 21.76 -7.51
CA ASP A 254 5.93 21.42 -6.74
C ASP A 254 5.87 22.00 -5.30
N ASP A 255 5.21 23.13 -5.09
CA ASP A 255 4.96 23.72 -3.78
C ASP A 255 3.99 22.89 -2.92
N VAL A 256 2.98 22.25 -3.54
CA VAL A 256 2.07 21.32 -2.86
C VAL A 256 2.82 20.05 -2.43
N ILE A 257 3.67 19.54 -3.32
CA ILE A 257 4.50 18.34 -3.00
C ILE A 257 5.46 18.66 -1.85
N GLU A 258 6.09 19.82 -1.86
CA GLU A 258 7.04 20.19 -0.81
C GLU A 258 6.35 20.38 0.55
N GLU A 259 5.18 21.03 0.58
CA GLU A 259 4.40 21.14 1.81
C GLU A 259 3.97 19.78 2.36
N PHE A 260 3.50 18.86 1.50
CA PHE A 260 3.18 17.50 1.91
C PHE A 260 4.39 16.76 2.48
N ARG A 261 5.59 17.00 1.93
CA ARG A 261 6.84 16.43 2.47
C ARG A 261 7.16 16.97 3.85
N VAL A 262 7.05 18.28 4.06
CA VAL A 262 7.30 18.92 5.36
C VAL A 262 6.32 18.39 6.41
N ILE A 263 5.03 18.32 6.07
CA ILE A 263 3.99 17.78 6.94
C ILE A 263 4.24 16.30 7.24
N SER A 264 4.59 15.50 6.23
CA SER A 264 4.91 14.08 6.41
C SER A 264 6.04 13.85 7.40
N ASN A 265 7.14 14.58 7.26
CA ASN A 265 8.28 14.46 8.17
C ASN A 265 7.90 14.82 9.61
N LYS A 266 7.07 15.83 9.80
CA LYS A 266 6.56 16.21 11.11
C LYS A 266 5.68 15.11 11.72
N ILE A 267 4.72 14.60 10.97
CA ILE A 267 3.82 13.52 11.42
C ILE A 267 4.62 12.28 11.81
N LEU A 268 5.55 11.85 10.97
CA LEU A 268 6.40 10.68 11.25
C LEU A 268 7.25 10.86 12.51
N SER A 269 7.87 12.06 12.68
CA SER A 269 8.62 12.38 13.89
C SER A 269 7.75 12.46 15.15
N ASP A 270 6.51 12.89 15.05
CA ASP A 270 5.60 12.94 16.18
C ASP A 270 5.09 11.54 16.52
N LEU A 271 4.69 10.76 15.53
CA LEU A 271 4.25 9.36 15.67
C LEU A 271 5.32 8.49 16.34
N SER A 272 6.60 8.66 15.98
CA SER A 272 7.71 7.89 16.56
C SER A 272 7.89 8.11 18.07
N LYS A 273 7.33 9.17 18.64
CA LYS A 273 7.42 9.52 20.07
C LYS A 273 6.22 9.07 20.89
N GLU A 274 5.14 8.60 20.24
CA GLU A 274 3.92 8.20 20.93
C GLU A 274 4.11 6.92 21.77
N ASP A 275 4.93 6.00 21.26
CA ASP A 275 5.15 4.68 21.86
C ASP A 275 6.55 4.15 21.53
N GLU A 276 7.17 3.42 22.45
CA GLU A 276 8.52 2.84 22.29
C GLU A 276 8.58 1.87 21.09
N VAL A 277 7.53 1.10 20.87
CA VAL A 277 7.46 0.12 19.76
C VAL A 277 7.38 0.84 18.42
N ILE A 278 6.57 1.89 18.32
CA ILE A 278 6.49 2.73 17.12
C ILE A 278 7.86 3.38 16.85
N GLY A 279 8.50 3.92 17.88
CA GLY A 279 9.84 4.52 17.80
C GLY A 279 10.86 3.52 17.24
N LYS A 280 10.88 2.28 17.76
CA LYS A 280 11.76 1.20 17.30
C LYS A 280 11.57 0.86 15.82
N VAL A 281 10.33 0.78 15.35
CA VAL A 281 10.01 0.53 13.95
C VAL A 281 10.44 1.71 13.07
N TYR A 282 10.13 2.93 13.50
CA TYR A 282 10.51 4.17 12.80
C TYR A 282 12.03 4.28 12.65
N ASP A 283 12.80 4.09 13.73
CA ASP A 283 14.26 4.19 13.71
C ASP A 283 14.87 3.19 12.73
N SER A 284 14.42 1.92 12.76
CA SER A 284 14.85 0.90 11.81
C SER A 284 14.51 1.27 10.35
N TYR A 285 13.30 1.79 10.12
CA TYR A 285 12.84 2.19 8.79
C TYR A 285 13.67 3.36 8.24
N ILE A 286 13.90 4.40 9.06
CA ILE A 286 14.64 5.60 8.64
C ILE A 286 16.12 5.29 8.43
N GLU A 287 16.74 4.53 9.33
CA GLU A 287 18.14 4.11 9.17
C GLU A 287 18.33 3.35 7.86
N PHE A 288 17.43 2.41 7.56
CA PHE A 288 17.49 1.68 6.29
C PHE A 288 17.29 2.60 5.09
N LYS A 289 16.28 3.48 5.14
CA LYS A 289 15.98 4.43 4.07
C LYS A 289 17.18 5.32 3.76
N ASP A 290 17.80 5.90 4.77
CA ASP A 290 18.94 6.81 4.59
C ASP A 290 20.12 6.07 3.95
N ASN A 291 20.43 4.86 4.42
CA ASN A 291 21.51 4.03 3.87
C ASN A 291 21.26 3.63 2.41
N VAL A 292 20.06 3.15 2.07
CA VAL A 292 19.77 2.72 0.70
C VAL A 292 19.70 3.89 -0.28
N THR A 293 19.19 5.04 0.16
CA THR A 293 19.12 6.25 -0.67
C THR A 293 20.51 6.76 -1.08
N GLU A 294 21.50 6.71 -0.18
CA GLU A 294 22.88 7.09 -0.52
C GLU A 294 23.46 6.21 -1.63
N TYR A 295 23.19 4.92 -1.58
CA TYR A 295 23.64 4.00 -2.63
C TYR A 295 22.88 4.21 -3.95
N HIS A 296 21.55 4.39 -3.90
CA HIS A 296 20.73 4.58 -5.11
C HIS A 296 21.14 5.82 -5.89
N LYS A 297 21.52 6.92 -5.23
CA LYS A 297 22.02 8.14 -5.91
C LYS A 297 23.19 7.89 -6.83
N ILE A 298 24.09 6.96 -6.49
CA ILE A 298 25.28 6.64 -7.28
C ILE A 298 25.12 5.41 -8.18
N SER A 299 24.04 4.67 -8.01
CA SER A 299 23.71 3.46 -8.79
C SER A 299 22.50 3.72 -9.71
N GLU A 300 21.32 3.39 -9.29
CA GLU A 300 20.11 3.40 -10.12
C GLU A 300 19.73 4.77 -10.61
N ASP A 301 19.72 5.79 -9.75
CA ASP A 301 19.35 7.16 -10.12
C ASP A 301 20.32 7.72 -11.16
N SER A 302 21.63 7.54 -10.94
CA SER A 302 22.65 7.95 -11.89
C SER A 302 22.56 7.20 -13.22
N PHE A 303 22.22 5.91 -13.18
CA PHE A 303 22.01 5.11 -14.40
C PHE A 303 20.75 5.56 -15.14
N ILE A 304 19.63 5.75 -14.43
CA ILE A 304 18.37 6.22 -15.03
C ILE A 304 18.57 7.60 -15.67
N GLU A 305 19.28 8.52 -15.01
CA GLU A 305 19.60 9.81 -15.58
C GLU A 305 20.46 9.69 -16.84
N ALA A 306 21.47 8.81 -16.83
CA ALA A 306 22.34 8.58 -18.00
C ALA A 306 21.60 7.94 -19.17
N ARG A 307 20.69 7.00 -18.88
CA ARG A 307 19.86 6.31 -19.89
C ARG A 307 18.89 7.25 -20.60
N ASN A 308 18.36 8.24 -19.90
CA ASN A 308 17.31 9.14 -20.39
C ASN A 308 17.86 10.42 -21.09
N LYS A 309 19.17 10.57 -21.16
CA LYS A 309 19.88 11.63 -21.95
C LYS A 309 20.07 11.20 -23.40
#